data_4a325b0c51b86f3e7eff94cc2f402861
#
_entry.id   4a325b0c51b86f3e7eff94cc2f402861
#
_cell.length_a   1.000
_cell.length_b   1.000
_cell.length_c   1.000
_cell.angle_alpha   90.00
_cell.angle_beta   90.00
_cell.angle_gamma   90.00
#
_symmetry.space_group_name_H-M   'P 1'
#
loop_
_entity.id
_entity.type
_entity.pdbx_description
1 polymer ?
#
loop_
_entity_poly.entity_id
_entity_poly.type
_entity_poly.pdbx_seq_one_letter_code
_entity_poly.pdbx_strand_id
1 'polypeptide(L)'
;MSQIDIFLNLPQSIFYRDEQENLLLSYRISLQKGKPYIVFLHGYNGNSKSWAYQFNYFKNKFSLIAIDFPGFGRSEVMSDPDMFKVSGLIHRALKSIKVDRFSLLGHSMGGMLAQIMSTNYSESVEKLILSCTHTGYALDYKHPLREPYLKRLEQRKEMSDLEYGKLRVKKMLPTLEDKNIFNFLAKISEEITQESILCGGTAMQILSTKNVLNKIKCPCLILTGSEDIVVSKEKSSFLINQISHSLHHEIQGVGHAPYCENHTEFNDTVNKFLSS
;
A
#
# COMPACT_ATOMS: atom_id res chain seq x y z
N MET A 1 -8.40 3.55 -22.64
CA MET A 1 -7.83 4.83 -22.16
C MET A 1 -6.33 4.78 -22.35
N SER A 2 -5.72 5.86 -22.84
CA SER A 2 -4.26 5.97 -22.84
C SER A 2 -3.76 6.08 -21.38
N GLN A 3 -2.51 5.72 -21.14
CA GLN A 3 -1.88 5.75 -19.81
C GLN A 3 -1.85 7.15 -19.18
N ILE A 4 -1.72 8.18 -19.99
CA ILE A 4 -1.75 9.59 -19.58
C ILE A 4 -3.12 9.92 -18.98
N ASP A 5 -4.20 9.36 -19.52
CA ASP A 5 -5.56 9.67 -19.10
C ASP A 5 -5.90 9.16 -17.68
N ILE A 6 -5.31 8.03 -17.25
CA ILE A 6 -5.65 7.47 -15.92
C ILE A 6 -5.07 8.30 -14.77
N PHE A 7 -3.87 8.88 -14.93
CA PHE A 7 -3.29 9.79 -13.94
C PHE A 7 -3.95 11.16 -13.92
N LEU A 8 -4.41 11.65 -15.09
CA LEU A 8 -5.11 12.93 -15.19
C LEU A 8 -6.44 12.94 -14.42
N ASN A 9 -7.05 11.77 -14.22
CA ASN A 9 -8.29 11.64 -13.47
C ASN A 9 -8.09 11.52 -11.94
N LEU A 10 -6.84 11.47 -11.46
CA LEU A 10 -6.57 11.46 -10.03
C LEU A 10 -6.74 12.86 -9.43
N PRO A 11 -7.36 12.97 -8.25
CA PRO A 11 -7.38 14.23 -7.50
C PRO A 11 -5.95 14.71 -7.22
N GLN A 12 -5.78 16.01 -7.09
CA GLN A 12 -4.51 16.56 -6.64
C GLN A 12 -4.20 16.12 -5.20
N SER A 13 -2.92 16.04 -4.86
CA SER A 13 -2.49 15.80 -3.49
C SER A 13 -2.88 16.99 -2.61
N ILE A 14 -3.42 16.69 -1.44
CA ILE A 14 -3.62 17.62 -0.34
C ILE A 14 -2.77 17.18 0.86
N PHE A 15 -2.67 18.02 1.88
CA PHE A 15 -1.72 17.81 2.96
C PHE A 15 -2.37 17.94 4.32
N TYR A 16 -1.86 17.15 5.27
CA TYR A 16 -2.13 17.25 6.69
C TYR A 16 -0.83 17.48 7.44
N ARG A 17 -0.74 18.56 8.22
CA ARG A 17 0.39 18.79 9.13
C ARG A 17 0.09 18.11 10.46
N ASP A 18 0.88 17.13 10.81
CA ASP A 18 0.81 16.47 12.11
C ASP A 18 1.74 17.15 13.09
N GLU A 19 1.19 17.65 14.18
CA GLU A 19 1.98 18.36 15.20
C GLU A 19 2.77 17.39 16.10
N GLN A 20 2.27 16.17 16.30
CA GLN A 20 2.90 15.18 17.16
C GLN A 20 4.21 14.65 16.55
N GLU A 21 4.19 14.29 15.26
CA GLU A 21 5.37 13.81 14.54
C GLU A 21 6.11 14.96 13.83
N ASN A 22 5.58 16.18 13.89
CA ASN A 22 6.05 17.35 13.15
C ASN A 22 6.30 17.05 11.67
N LEU A 23 5.31 16.41 11.02
CA LEU A 23 5.44 15.87 9.68
C LEU A 23 4.27 16.28 8.79
N LEU A 24 4.55 16.61 7.53
CA LEU A 24 3.56 16.87 6.51
C LEU A 24 3.24 15.57 5.76
N LEU A 25 2.03 15.06 5.96
CA LEU A 25 1.50 13.89 5.26
C LEU A 25 0.72 14.32 4.03
N SER A 26 1.03 13.74 2.86
CA SER A 26 0.25 13.96 1.64
C SER A 26 -0.73 12.82 1.39
N TYR A 27 -1.86 13.15 0.78
CA TYR A 27 -2.86 12.17 0.36
C TYR A 27 -3.73 12.72 -0.77
N ARG A 28 -4.42 11.82 -1.49
CA ARG A 28 -5.43 12.17 -2.50
C ARG A 28 -6.80 11.81 -1.98
N ILE A 29 -7.80 12.65 -2.25
CA ILE A 29 -9.16 12.44 -1.78
C ILE A 29 -10.18 12.72 -2.88
N SER A 30 -11.19 11.85 -2.99
CA SER A 30 -12.38 12.03 -3.82
C SER A 30 -13.60 11.74 -2.95
N LEU A 31 -14.30 12.79 -2.54
CA LEU A 31 -15.46 12.66 -1.65
C LEU A 31 -16.75 12.48 -2.43
N GLN A 32 -17.58 11.57 -1.95
CA GLN A 32 -18.96 11.35 -2.41
C GLN A 32 -19.91 11.46 -1.21
N LYS A 33 -20.81 12.44 -1.25
CA LYS A 33 -21.74 12.72 -0.15
C LYS A 33 -22.54 11.46 0.25
N GLY A 34 -22.47 11.09 1.52
CA GLY A 34 -23.22 9.96 2.09
C GLY A 34 -22.73 8.57 1.67
N LYS A 35 -21.57 8.47 1.01
CA LYS A 35 -20.96 7.17 0.65
C LYS A 35 -19.92 6.75 1.67
N PRO A 36 -19.75 5.42 1.90
CA PRO A 36 -18.73 4.89 2.77
C PRO A 36 -17.33 5.19 2.23
N TYR A 37 -16.34 5.16 3.11
CA TYR A 37 -14.95 5.46 2.77
C TYR A 37 -14.13 4.21 2.48
N ILE A 38 -13.23 4.32 1.49
CA ILE A 38 -12.12 3.39 1.29
C ILE A 38 -10.81 4.17 1.46
N VAL A 39 -9.95 3.70 2.36
CA VAL A 39 -8.59 4.21 2.55
C VAL A 39 -7.61 3.22 1.91
N PHE A 40 -6.74 3.72 1.04
CA PHE A 40 -5.76 2.94 0.30
C PHE A 40 -4.35 3.23 0.81
N LEU A 41 -3.58 2.17 1.09
CA LEU A 41 -2.19 2.21 1.54
C LEU A 41 -1.30 1.47 0.52
N HIS A 42 -0.37 2.20 -0.10
CA HIS A 42 0.47 1.69 -1.19
C HIS A 42 1.63 0.81 -0.72
N GLY A 43 2.21 0.05 -1.65
CA GLY A 43 3.41 -0.75 -1.44
C GLY A 43 4.71 0.06 -1.57
N TYR A 44 5.84 -0.61 -1.30
CA TYR A 44 7.18 -0.01 -1.23
C TYR A 44 7.69 0.63 -2.53
N ASN A 45 7.21 0.20 -3.69
CA ASN A 45 7.55 0.81 -4.98
C ASN A 45 6.50 1.80 -5.48
N GLY A 46 5.60 2.23 -4.59
CA GLY A 46 4.42 3.03 -4.95
C GLY A 46 4.30 4.34 -4.20
N ASN A 47 3.19 5.00 -4.46
CA ASN A 47 2.66 6.15 -3.74
C ASN A 47 1.13 6.21 -3.99
N SER A 48 0.46 7.28 -3.58
CA SER A 48 -1.01 7.42 -3.76
C SER A 48 -1.48 7.27 -5.21
N LYS A 49 -0.63 7.50 -6.22
CA LYS A 49 -0.96 7.32 -7.65
C LYS A 49 -1.12 5.85 -8.02
N SER A 50 -0.58 4.92 -7.25
CA SER A 50 -0.74 3.48 -7.48
C SER A 50 -2.19 3.05 -7.60
N TRP A 51 -3.09 3.79 -7.00
CA TRP A 51 -4.52 3.50 -6.91
C TRP A 51 -5.38 4.12 -8.03
N ALA A 52 -4.76 4.56 -9.14
CA ALA A 52 -5.46 5.24 -10.23
C ALA A 52 -6.60 4.39 -10.83
N TYR A 53 -6.38 3.07 -11.03
CA TYR A 53 -7.41 2.15 -11.50
C TYR A 53 -8.57 2.01 -10.50
N GLN A 54 -8.26 1.98 -9.20
CA GLN A 54 -9.24 1.88 -8.12
C GLN A 54 -10.05 3.17 -7.99
N PHE A 55 -9.39 4.35 -8.09
CA PHE A 55 -10.10 5.63 -8.11
C PHE A 55 -11.08 5.70 -9.27
N ASN A 56 -10.67 5.30 -10.47
CA ASN A 56 -11.55 5.31 -11.63
C ASN A 56 -12.76 4.36 -11.48
N TYR A 57 -12.55 3.18 -10.88
CA TYR A 57 -13.61 2.18 -10.68
C TYR A 57 -14.57 2.55 -9.54
N PHE A 58 -14.06 3.04 -8.42
CA PHE A 58 -14.83 3.22 -7.19
C PHE A 58 -15.42 4.64 -7.00
N LYS A 59 -14.96 5.65 -7.75
CA LYS A 59 -15.26 7.07 -7.55
C LYS A 59 -16.75 7.44 -7.44
N ASN A 60 -17.67 6.66 -8.01
CA ASN A 60 -19.10 6.90 -7.94
C ASN A 60 -19.80 6.07 -6.85
N LYS A 61 -19.09 5.14 -6.22
CA LYS A 61 -19.65 4.20 -5.22
C LYS A 61 -19.19 4.51 -3.81
N PHE A 62 -17.99 5.06 -3.65
CA PHE A 62 -17.33 5.30 -2.38
C PHE A 62 -16.66 6.68 -2.34
N SER A 63 -16.43 7.19 -1.14
CA SER A 63 -15.43 8.23 -0.88
C SER A 63 -14.06 7.58 -0.79
N LEU A 64 -13.06 8.12 -1.51
CA LEU A 64 -11.76 7.46 -1.70
C LEU A 64 -10.64 8.33 -1.13
N ILE A 65 -9.73 7.71 -0.38
CA ILE A 65 -8.55 8.38 0.19
C ILE A 65 -7.34 7.48 -0.08
N ALA A 66 -6.31 8.01 -0.75
CA ALA A 66 -5.04 7.31 -0.96
C ALA A 66 -3.91 8.07 -0.28
N ILE A 67 -3.25 7.42 0.67
CA ILE A 67 -2.21 8.02 1.51
C ILE A 67 -0.84 7.80 0.87
N ASP A 68 0.02 8.82 0.91
CA ASP A 68 1.45 8.67 0.69
C ASP A 68 2.13 8.36 2.03
N PHE A 69 2.78 7.20 2.15
CA PHE A 69 3.57 6.85 3.32
C PHE A 69 4.69 7.89 3.55
N PRO A 70 5.12 8.18 4.80
CA PRO A 70 6.24 9.07 5.05
C PRO A 70 7.48 8.76 4.21
N GLY A 71 8.03 9.78 3.54
CA GLY A 71 9.13 9.64 2.58
C GLY A 71 8.72 9.20 1.18
N PHE A 72 7.42 9.02 0.89
CA PHE A 72 6.90 8.65 -0.44
C PHE A 72 5.96 9.72 -0.98
N GLY A 73 5.83 9.77 -2.32
CA GLY A 73 4.98 10.73 -2.99
C GLY A 73 5.35 12.16 -2.63
N ARG A 74 4.46 12.84 -1.93
CA ARG A 74 4.69 14.22 -1.46
C ARG A 74 4.70 14.35 0.06
N SER A 75 4.73 13.23 0.79
CA SER A 75 4.89 13.22 2.24
C SER A 75 6.34 13.52 2.64
N GLU A 76 6.52 14.28 3.72
CA GLU A 76 7.83 14.49 4.32
C GLU A 76 8.40 13.17 4.86
N VAL A 77 9.73 13.12 4.99
CA VAL A 77 10.46 11.95 5.51
C VAL A 77 10.32 11.88 7.03
N MET A 78 10.04 10.70 7.55
CA MET A 78 10.08 10.43 8.98
C MET A 78 11.50 10.00 9.36
N SER A 79 12.13 10.70 10.29
CA SER A 79 13.52 10.45 10.70
C SER A 79 13.70 9.11 11.41
N ASP A 80 12.70 8.69 12.18
CA ASP A 80 12.65 7.41 12.91
C ASP A 80 11.40 6.63 12.48
N PRO A 81 11.45 5.98 11.29
CA PRO A 81 10.28 5.37 10.68
C PRO A 81 9.86 4.09 11.41
N ASP A 82 8.71 4.17 12.05
CA ASP A 82 8.05 3.07 12.75
C ASP A 82 6.61 2.93 12.24
N MET A 83 6.19 1.71 11.90
CA MET A 83 4.84 1.45 11.37
C MET A 83 3.72 1.79 12.36
N PHE A 84 3.99 1.69 13.68
CA PHE A 84 3.01 2.06 14.69
C PHE A 84 2.84 3.59 14.76
N LYS A 85 3.93 4.35 14.70
CA LYS A 85 3.89 5.83 14.59
C LYS A 85 3.15 6.26 13.32
N VAL A 86 3.47 5.63 12.18
CA VAL A 86 2.80 5.91 10.90
C VAL A 86 1.30 5.60 10.97
N SER A 87 0.91 4.50 11.64
CA SER A 87 -0.52 4.17 11.83
C SER A 87 -1.25 5.26 12.63
N GLY A 88 -0.61 5.81 13.67
CA GLY A 88 -1.12 6.92 14.47
C GLY A 88 -1.26 8.21 13.67
N LEU A 89 -0.23 8.55 12.89
CA LEU A 89 -0.22 9.72 12.00
C LEU A 89 -1.40 9.67 11.00
N ILE A 90 -1.56 8.55 10.31
CA ILE A 90 -2.66 8.39 9.34
C ILE A 90 -4.02 8.45 10.02
N HIS A 91 -4.18 7.82 11.18
CA HIS A 91 -5.44 7.87 11.92
C HIS A 91 -5.80 9.32 12.31
N ARG A 92 -4.84 10.11 12.82
CA ARG A 92 -5.06 11.54 13.13
C ARG A 92 -5.40 12.35 11.87
N ALA A 93 -4.74 12.08 10.74
CA ALA A 93 -5.05 12.73 9.47
C ALA A 93 -6.50 12.44 9.03
N LEU A 94 -6.96 11.19 9.13
CA LEU A 94 -8.33 10.81 8.81
C LEU A 94 -9.34 11.48 9.75
N LYS A 95 -9.05 11.51 11.06
CA LYS A 95 -9.88 12.20 12.05
C LYS A 95 -10.00 13.70 11.81
N SER A 96 -8.92 14.37 11.38
CA SER A 96 -8.93 15.81 11.10
C SER A 96 -9.90 16.21 9.99
N ILE A 97 -10.17 15.28 9.08
CA ILE A 97 -11.17 15.45 7.97
C ILE A 97 -12.50 14.73 8.25
N LYS A 98 -12.76 14.36 9.53
CA LYS A 98 -13.99 13.72 10.00
C LYS A 98 -14.29 12.37 9.33
N VAL A 99 -13.26 11.60 9.03
CA VAL A 99 -13.36 10.22 8.57
C VAL A 99 -13.16 9.30 9.76
N ASP A 100 -14.29 8.95 10.41
CA ASP A 100 -14.29 8.16 11.64
C ASP A 100 -14.33 6.65 11.37
N ARG A 101 -14.98 6.22 10.29
CA ARG A 101 -15.14 4.83 9.90
C ARG A 101 -14.82 4.65 8.42
N PHE A 102 -14.09 3.61 8.09
CA PHE A 102 -13.64 3.34 6.73
C PHE A 102 -13.30 1.86 6.51
N SER A 103 -13.40 1.43 5.27
CA SER A 103 -12.77 0.19 4.81
C SER A 103 -11.30 0.49 4.46
N LEU A 104 -10.39 -0.43 4.79
CA LEU A 104 -8.95 -0.25 4.64
C LEU A 104 -8.39 -1.26 3.64
N LEU A 105 -7.76 -0.79 2.57
CA LEU A 105 -7.08 -1.62 1.59
C LEU A 105 -5.60 -1.31 1.59
N GLY A 106 -4.77 -2.30 1.98
CA GLY A 106 -3.32 -2.19 1.99
C GLY A 106 -2.65 -3.20 1.05
N HIS A 107 -1.74 -2.70 0.23
CA HIS A 107 -0.93 -3.54 -0.65
C HIS A 107 0.51 -3.64 -0.14
N SER A 108 1.08 -4.86 -0.05
CA SER A 108 2.48 -5.11 0.30
C SER A 108 2.86 -4.41 1.61
N MET A 109 3.77 -3.43 1.61
CA MET A 109 4.11 -2.58 2.75
C MET A 109 2.86 -1.93 3.38
N GLY A 110 1.97 -1.38 2.56
CA GLY A 110 0.70 -0.82 3.04
C GLY A 110 -0.22 -1.85 3.68
N GLY A 111 -0.12 -3.13 3.27
CA GLY A 111 -0.83 -4.24 3.92
C GLY A 111 -0.29 -4.55 5.32
N MET A 112 1.02 -4.41 5.55
CA MET A 112 1.60 -4.53 6.89
C MET A 112 1.08 -3.42 7.81
N LEU A 113 1.02 -2.19 7.31
CA LEU A 113 0.47 -1.05 8.03
C LEU A 113 -1.04 -1.22 8.31
N ALA A 114 -1.79 -1.76 7.34
CA ALA A 114 -3.21 -2.03 7.50
C ALA A 114 -3.51 -3.05 8.61
N GLN A 115 -2.65 -4.06 8.79
CA GLN A 115 -2.75 -5.02 9.92
C GLN A 115 -2.65 -4.31 11.26
N ILE A 116 -1.73 -3.34 11.41
CA ILE A 116 -1.60 -2.54 12.64
C ILE A 116 -2.83 -1.66 12.84
N MET A 117 -3.24 -0.93 11.80
CA MET A 117 -4.36 0.00 11.89
C MET A 117 -5.66 -0.71 12.25
N SER A 118 -5.92 -1.90 11.70
CA SER A 118 -7.13 -2.68 11.98
C SER A 118 -7.21 -3.21 13.43
N THR A 119 -6.08 -3.29 14.13
CA THR A 119 -6.04 -3.68 15.53
C THR A 119 -6.02 -2.49 16.49
N ASN A 120 -5.23 -1.46 16.18
CA ASN A 120 -5.11 -0.29 17.03
C ASN A 120 -6.33 0.64 16.97
N TYR A 121 -7.04 0.60 15.83
CA TYR A 121 -8.21 1.46 15.55
C TYR A 121 -9.41 0.61 15.08
N SER A 122 -9.67 -0.49 15.79
CA SER A 122 -10.70 -1.47 15.44
C SER A 122 -12.10 -0.88 15.30
N GLU A 123 -12.42 0.18 16.04
CA GLU A 123 -13.71 0.88 15.94
C GLU A 123 -13.83 1.73 14.65
N SER A 124 -12.70 2.07 14.03
CA SER A 124 -12.66 2.87 12.81
C SER A 124 -12.58 2.01 11.54
N VAL A 125 -11.97 0.82 11.61
CA VAL A 125 -11.79 -0.06 10.44
C VAL A 125 -12.98 -1.03 10.33
N GLU A 126 -13.85 -0.78 9.36
CA GLU A 126 -15.06 -1.58 9.13
C GLU A 126 -14.79 -2.90 8.39
N LYS A 127 -13.92 -2.84 7.37
CA LYS A 127 -13.49 -4.00 6.57
C LYS A 127 -12.02 -3.85 6.21
N LEU A 128 -11.30 -4.96 6.17
CA LEU A 128 -9.87 -5.00 5.87
C LEU A 128 -9.60 -5.78 4.59
N ILE A 129 -8.85 -5.19 3.65
CA ILE A 129 -8.37 -5.88 2.46
C ILE A 129 -6.84 -5.87 2.47
N LEU A 130 -6.23 -7.05 2.44
CA LEU A 130 -4.79 -7.27 2.44
C LEU A 130 -4.36 -7.84 1.08
N SER A 131 -3.61 -7.08 0.30
CA SER A 131 -3.16 -7.48 -1.03
C SER A 131 -1.66 -7.76 -1.05
N CYS A 132 -1.24 -8.98 -1.42
CA CYS A 132 0.16 -9.39 -1.61
C CYS A 132 1.08 -8.91 -0.48
N THR A 133 0.75 -9.23 0.77
CA THR A 133 1.44 -8.71 1.96
C THR A 133 1.89 -9.83 2.92
N HIS A 134 2.66 -9.45 3.93
CA HIS A 134 3.15 -10.35 4.99
C HIS A 134 3.32 -9.61 6.33
N THR A 135 3.90 -10.27 7.33
CA THR A 135 3.97 -9.77 8.72
C THR A 135 5.19 -8.92 9.07
N GLY A 136 6.01 -8.52 8.10
CA GLY A 136 7.29 -7.86 8.35
C GLY A 136 8.44 -8.85 8.54
N TYR A 137 9.60 -8.35 8.98
CA TYR A 137 10.83 -9.14 9.08
C TYR A 137 11.31 -9.34 10.52
N ALA A 138 10.80 -8.59 11.49
CA ALA A 138 11.09 -8.74 12.91
C ALA A 138 12.57 -8.61 13.28
N LEU A 139 13.35 -7.78 12.57
CA LEU A 139 14.74 -7.54 12.90
C LEU A 139 14.86 -6.51 14.02
N ASP A 140 15.96 -6.61 14.79
CA ASP A 140 16.29 -5.59 15.79
C ASP A 140 16.48 -4.22 15.14
N TYR A 141 16.12 -3.14 15.85
CA TYR A 141 16.28 -1.77 15.37
C TYR A 141 17.74 -1.42 15.02
N LYS A 142 18.70 -2.02 15.75
CA LYS A 142 20.14 -1.83 15.51
C LYS A 142 20.68 -2.67 14.34
N HIS A 143 19.86 -3.56 13.80
CA HIS A 143 20.27 -4.38 12.66
C HIS A 143 20.58 -3.48 11.45
N PRO A 144 21.73 -3.65 10.78
CA PRO A 144 22.02 -2.93 9.54
C PRO A 144 20.88 -3.07 8.52
N LEU A 145 20.72 -2.07 7.67
CA LEU A 145 19.74 -2.16 6.59
C LEU A 145 19.98 -3.43 5.75
N ARG A 146 18.93 -4.20 5.52
CA ARG A 146 19.02 -5.46 4.78
C ARG A 146 19.64 -5.28 3.38
N GLU A 147 20.40 -6.26 2.96
CA GLU A 147 21.11 -6.27 1.67
C GLU A 147 20.21 -5.87 0.47
N PRO A 148 18.94 -6.36 0.32
CA PRO A 148 18.10 -5.93 -0.78
C PRO A 148 17.77 -4.43 -0.79
N TYR A 149 17.77 -3.77 0.36
CA TYR A 149 17.55 -2.32 0.47
C TYR A 149 18.84 -1.55 0.20
N LEU A 150 19.98 -2.03 0.68
CA LEU A 150 21.31 -1.45 0.36
C LEU A 150 21.53 -1.44 -1.15
N LYS A 151 21.28 -2.57 -1.82
CA LYS A 151 21.37 -2.68 -3.28
C LYS A 151 20.44 -1.71 -4.01
N ARG A 152 19.24 -1.45 -3.47
CA ARG A 152 18.32 -0.44 -4.03
C ARG A 152 18.88 0.97 -3.89
N LEU A 153 19.53 1.30 -2.76
CA LEU A 153 20.18 2.58 -2.53
C LEU A 153 21.31 2.82 -3.53
N GLU A 154 22.17 1.82 -3.76
CA GLU A 154 23.23 1.87 -4.76
C GLU A 154 22.66 2.12 -6.16
N GLN A 155 21.68 1.30 -6.57
CA GLN A 155 21.02 1.45 -7.86
C GLN A 155 20.36 2.83 -8.01
N ARG A 156 19.74 3.36 -6.93
CA ARG A 156 19.10 4.67 -6.97
C ARG A 156 20.07 5.81 -7.13
N LYS A 157 21.31 5.67 -6.63
CA LYS A 157 22.38 6.65 -6.80
C LYS A 157 22.95 6.68 -8.22
N GLU A 158 23.03 5.52 -8.86
CA GLU A 158 23.71 5.33 -10.14
C GLU A 158 22.80 5.51 -11.36
N MET A 159 21.48 5.43 -11.18
CA MET A 159 20.50 5.43 -12.26
C MET A 159 19.71 6.72 -12.31
N SER A 160 19.29 7.12 -13.51
CA SER A 160 18.23 8.11 -13.70
C SER A 160 16.90 7.59 -13.12
N ASP A 161 15.96 8.51 -12.86
CA ASP A 161 14.65 8.19 -12.31
C ASP A 161 13.92 7.15 -13.18
N LEU A 162 13.93 7.35 -14.50
CA LEU A 162 13.29 6.47 -15.46
C LEU A 162 13.91 5.06 -15.49
N GLU A 163 15.25 4.97 -15.46
CA GLU A 163 15.96 3.68 -15.46
C GLU A 163 15.68 2.91 -14.16
N TYR A 164 15.72 3.61 -13.02
CA TYR A 164 15.39 3.03 -11.73
C TYR A 164 13.94 2.53 -11.71
N GLY A 165 12.97 3.34 -12.15
CA GLY A 165 11.57 2.94 -12.22
C GLY A 165 11.37 1.67 -13.05
N LYS A 166 11.94 1.61 -14.26
CA LYS A 166 11.90 0.42 -15.13
C LYS A 166 12.55 -0.80 -14.48
N LEU A 167 13.70 -0.62 -13.81
CA LEU A 167 14.38 -1.70 -13.09
C LEU A 167 13.51 -2.26 -11.97
N ARG A 168 12.80 -1.41 -11.23
CA ARG A 168 11.90 -1.85 -10.14
C ARG A 168 10.78 -2.73 -10.67
N VAL A 169 10.15 -2.35 -11.77
CA VAL A 169 9.09 -3.16 -12.39
C VAL A 169 9.64 -4.51 -12.85
N LYS A 170 10.75 -4.52 -13.62
CA LYS A 170 11.39 -5.76 -14.08
C LYS A 170 11.76 -6.73 -12.95
N LYS A 171 12.19 -6.19 -11.77
CA LYS A 171 12.54 -7.03 -10.61
C LYS A 171 11.31 -7.52 -9.85
N MET A 172 10.21 -6.79 -9.89
CA MET A 172 8.96 -7.12 -9.21
C MET A 172 8.08 -8.07 -10.05
N LEU A 173 8.03 -7.82 -11.35
CA LEU A 173 7.16 -8.49 -12.31
C LEU A 173 7.97 -8.87 -13.57
N PRO A 174 8.84 -9.89 -13.48
CA PRO A 174 9.76 -10.23 -14.58
C PRO A 174 9.04 -10.77 -15.83
N THR A 175 7.83 -11.31 -15.67
CA THR A 175 7.01 -11.89 -16.74
C THR A 175 5.97 -10.94 -17.30
N LEU A 176 5.93 -9.68 -16.82
CA LEU A 176 4.92 -8.70 -17.24
C LEU A 176 5.16 -8.27 -18.71
N GLU A 177 4.24 -8.65 -19.60
CA GLU A 177 4.28 -8.32 -21.03
C GLU A 177 3.49 -7.05 -21.37
N ASP A 178 2.46 -6.70 -20.59
CA ASP A 178 1.64 -5.50 -20.84
C ASP A 178 2.47 -4.22 -20.64
N LYS A 179 2.79 -3.59 -21.78
CA LYS A 179 3.57 -2.35 -21.81
C LYS A 179 2.88 -1.17 -21.12
N ASN A 180 1.54 -1.16 -21.07
CA ASN A 180 0.81 -0.09 -20.43
C ASN A 180 0.92 -0.21 -18.91
N ILE A 181 0.75 -1.41 -18.38
CA ILE A 181 0.95 -1.68 -16.95
C ILE A 181 2.41 -1.50 -16.55
N PHE A 182 3.35 -1.98 -17.38
CA PHE A 182 4.78 -1.77 -17.16
C PHE A 182 5.13 -0.29 -17.02
N ASN A 183 4.72 0.55 -17.99
CA ASN A 183 4.99 1.97 -17.96
C ASN A 183 4.26 2.69 -16.83
N PHE A 184 3.01 2.29 -16.50
CA PHE A 184 2.26 2.80 -15.35
C PHE A 184 3.05 2.62 -14.05
N LEU A 185 3.52 1.40 -13.78
CA LEU A 185 4.30 1.09 -12.59
C LEU A 185 5.67 1.76 -12.61
N ALA A 186 6.35 1.80 -13.78
CA ALA A 186 7.64 2.46 -13.92
C ALA A 186 7.53 3.96 -13.60
N LYS A 187 6.49 4.64 -14.12
CA LYS A 187 6.24 6.06 -13.88
C LYS A 187 6.01 6.39 -12.41
N ILE A 188 5.40 5.48 -11.65
CA ILE A 188 5.23 5.63 -10.19
C ILE A 188 6.55 5.36 -9.47
N SER A 189 7.25 4.28 -9.86
CA SER A 189 8.49 3.86 -9.19
C SER A 189 9.68 4.78 -9.45
N GLU A 190 9.67 5.59 -10.53
CA GLU A 190 10.70 6.61 -10.77
C GLU A 190 10.70 7.73 -9.72
N GLU A 191 9.58 7.91 -8.99
CA GLU A 191 9.45 8.90 -7.92
C GLU A 191 10.06 8.43 -6.57
N ILE A 192 10.53 7.20 -6.48
CA ILE A 192 11.17 6.65 -5.27
C ILE A 192 12.55 7.28 -5.09
N THR A 193 12.76 7.94 -3.96
CA THR A 193 14.04 8.56 -3.59
C THR A 193 14.87 7.64 -2.69
N GLN A 194 16.10 8.04 -2.37
CA GLN A 194 16.92 7.34 -1.39
C GLN A 194 16.27 7.36 0.00
N GLU A 195 15.66 8.49 0.35
CA GLU A 195 14.92 8.67 1.60
C GLU A 195 13.70 7.74 1.66
N SER A 196 12.97 7.56 0.55
CA SER A 196 11.88 6.57 0.46
C SER A 196 12.40 5.17 0.76
N ILE A 197 13.56 4.80 0.18
CA ILE A 197 14.15 3.48 0.35
C ILE A 197 14.56 3.26 1.81
N LEU A 198 15.19 4.25 2.44
CA LEU A 198 15.61 4.19 3.84
C LEU A 198 14.38 4.12 4.76
N CYS A 199 13.45 5.03 4.60
CA CYS A 199 12.28 5.15 5.48
C CYS A 199 11.42 3.88 5.44
N GLY A 200 10.97 3.47 4.24
CA GLY A 200 10.14 2.27 4.10
C GLY A 200 10.89 0.97 4.40
N GLY A 201 12.17 0.87 3.99
CA GLY A 201 13.02 -0.29 4.26
C GLY A 201 13.24 -0.53 5.75
N THR A 202 13.59 0.52 6.49
CA THR A 202 13.75 0.47 7.95
C THR A 202 12.44 0.09 8.63
N ALA A 203 11.34 0.77 8.31
CA ALA A 203 10.04 0.50 8.90
C ALA A 203 9.58 -0.97 8.68
N MET A 204 9.80 -1.53 7.48
CA MET A 204 9.45 -2.93 7.21
C MET A 204 10.37 -3.94 7.89
N GLN A 205 11.68 -3.67 7.98
CA GLN A 205 12.62 -4.65 8.54
C GLN A 205 12.47 -4.85 10.03
N ILE A 206 12.14 -3.80 10.79
CA ILE A 206 11.92 -3.88 12.24
C ILE A 206 10.54 -4.42 12.60
N LEU A 207 9.59 -4.31 11.70
CA LEU A 207 8.19 -4.67 11.95
C LEU A 207 8.01 -6.18 12.16
N SER A 208 7.16 -6.51 13.14
CA SER A 208 6.46 -7.80 13.23
C SER A 208 5.00 -7.60 13.62
N THR A 209 4.10 -8.05 12.77
CA THR A 209 2.66 -8.05 13.07
C THR A 209 2.14 -9.41 13.54
N LYS A 210 3.02 -10.42 13.69
CA LYS A 210 2.62 -11.80 14.05
C LYS A 210 1.72 -11.85 15.29
N ASN A 211 2.03 -11.05 16.31
CA ASN A 211 1.32 -11.05 17.58
C ASN A 211 0.03 -10.20 17.59
N VAL A 212 -0.33 -9.58 16.45
CA VAL A 212 -1.55 -8.78 16.36
C VAL A 212 -2.58 -9.36 15.39
N LEU A 213 -2.21 -10.32 14.55
CA LEU A 213 -3.12 -10.87 13.53
C LEU A 213 -4.40 -11.47 14.13
N ASN A 214 -4.28 -12.21 15.22
CA ASN A 214 -5.43 -12.80 15.93
C ASN A 214 -6.33 -11.77 16.63
N LYS A 215 -5.91 -10.50 16.69
CA LYS A 215 -6.70 -9.39 17.23
C LYS A 215 -7.52 -8.68 16.15
N ILE A 216 -7.30 -8.98 14.87
CA ILE A 216 -8.12 -8.47 13.77
C ILE A 216 -9.50 -9.07 13.88
N LYS A 217 -10.52 -8.23 14.08
CA LYS A 217 -11.91 -8.66 14.30
C LYS A 217 -12.84 -8.30 13.14
N CYS A 218 -12.50 -7.25 12.38
CA CYS A 218 -13.30 -6.85 11.24
C CYS A 218 -13.26 -7.90 10.12
N PRO A 219 -14.31 -8.00 9.28
CA PRO A 219 -14.25 -8.82 8.07
C PRO A 219 -12.97 -8.55 7.28
N CYS A 220 -12.29 -9.62 6.86
CA CYS A 220 -11.00 -9.54 6.19
C CYS A 220 -11.01 -10.28 4.85
N LEU A 221 -10.50 -9.65 3.80
CA LEU A 221 -10.23 -10.27 2.51
C LEU A 221 -8.73 -10.26 2.26
N ILE A 222 -8.15 -11.42 1.94
CA ILE A 222 -6.74 -11.55 1.55
C ILE A 222 -6.69 -11.84 0.05
N LEU A 223 -5.99 -10.99 -0.70
CA LEU A 223 -5.78 -11.11 -2.14
C LEU A 223 -4.33 -11.48 -2.41
N THR A 224 -4.11 -12.50 -3.24
CA THR A 224 -2.78 -12.93 -3.68
C THR A 224 -2.72 -13.01 -5.20
N GLY A 225 -1.53 -12.86 -5.78
CA GLY A 225 -1.27 -13.21 -7.17
C GLY A 225 -0.64 -14.59 -7.25
N SER A 226 -1.08 -15.43 -8.20
CA SER A 226 -0.56 -16.80 -8.34
C SER A 226 0.93 -16.85 -8.70
N GLU A 227 1.46 -15.77 -9.31
CA GLU A 227 2.84 -15.60 -9.75
C GLU A 227 3.63 -14.59 -8.92
N ASP A 228 3.17 -14.27 -7.70
CA ASP A 228 3.88 -13.34 -6.82
C ASP A 228 5.22 -13.91 -6.33
N ILE A 229 6.32 -13.38 -6.87
CA ILE A 229 7.70 -13.75 -6.48
C ILE A 229 8.26 -12.88 -5.33
N VAL A 230 7.54 -11.83 -4.91
CA VAL A 230 7.97 -10.91 -3.86
C VAL A 230 7.49 -11.37 -2.48
N VAL A 231 6.23 -11.79 -2.40
CA VAL A 231 5.66 -12.41 -1.21
C VAL A 231 5.45 -13.89 -1.46
N SER A 232 6.28 -14.73 -0.82
CA SER A 232 6.20 -16.18 -1.02
C SER A 232 4.86 -16.77 -0.53
N LYS A 233 4.48 -17.92 -1.11
CA LYS A 233 3.26 -18.64 -0.72
C LYS A 233 3.21 -18.98 0.77
N GLU A 234 4.36 -19.28 1.39
CA GLU A 234 4.44 -19.57 2.84
C GLU A 234 4.03 -18.36 3.66
N LYS A 235 4.48 -17.15 3.25
CA LYS A 235 4.12 -15.89 3.95
C LYS A 235 2.65 -15.56 3.81
N SER A 236 2.07 -15.75 2.62
CA SER A 236 0.64 -15.55 2.37
C SER A 236 -0.20 -16.58 3.14
N SER A 237 0.19 -17.86 3.11
CA SER A 237 -0.48 -18.93 3.84
C SER A 237 -0.43 -18.70 5.35
N PHE A 238 0.69 -18.17 5.87
CA PHE A 238 0.78 -17.79 7.27
C PHE A 238 -0.29 -16.75 7.65
N LEU A 239 -0.46 -15.68 6.87
CA LEU A 239 -1.51 -14.68 7.09
C LEU A 239 -2.91 -15.28 7.07
N ILE A 240 -3.22 -16.09 6.04
CA ILE A 240 -4.52 -16.73 5.86
C ILE A 240 -4.84 -17.61 7.07
N ASN A 241 -3.88 -18.41 7.54
CA ASN A 241 -4.06 -19.29 8.69
C ASN A 241 -4.24 -18.54 10.02
N GLN A 242 -3.55 -17.38 10.19
CA GLN A 242 -3.61 -16.60 11.43
C GLN A 242 -4.87 -15.73 11.52
N ILE A 243 -5.45 -15.33 10.38
CA ILE A 243 -6.71 -14.58 10.32
C ILE A 243 -7.81 -15.56 9.87
N SER A 244 -8.18 -16.48 10.76
CA SER A 244 -9.01 -17.65 10.45
C SER A 244 -10.40 -17.35 9.89
N HIS A 245 -10.92 -16.13 10.08
CA HIS A 245 -12.19 -15.66 9.52
C HIS A 245 -12.03 -14.88 8.21
N SER A 246 -10.80 -14.80 7.67
CA SER A 246 -10.57 -14.12 6.40
C SER A 246 -11.10 -14.93 5.22
N LEU A 247 -11.62 -14.20 4.22
CA LEU A 247 -11.81 -14.73 2.88
C LEU A 247 -10.48 -14.63 2.13
N HIS A 248 -10.18 -15.63 1.30
CA HIS A 248 -9.00 -15.61 0.44
C HIS A 248 -9.42 -15.73 -1.03
N HIS A 249 -8.80 -14.92 -1.88
CA HIS A 249 -8.95 -15.02 -3.34
C HIS A 249 -7.57 -14.87 -4.00
N GLU A 250 -7.17 -15.87 -4.79
CA GLU A 250 -5.95 -15.86 -5.59
C GLU A 250 -6.29 -15.46 -7.03
N ILE A 251 -5.75 -14.35 -7.50
CA ILE A 251 -5.92 -13.89 -8.88
C ILE A 251 -4.89 -14.62 -9.74
N GLN A 252 -5.38 -15.36 -10.76
CA GLN A 252 -4.55 -16.20 -11.59
C GLN A 252 -3.77 -15.41 -12.64
N GLY A 253 -2.53 -15.83 -12.93
CA GLY A 253 -1.67 -15.25 -13.98
C GLY A 253 -1.15 -13.85 -13.66
N VAL A 254 -1.20 -13.41 -12.40
CA VAL A 254 -0.68 -12.11 -11.97
C VAL A 254 0.38 -12.26 -10.87
N GLY A 255 1.32 -11.33 -10.85
CA GLY A 255 2.39 -11.27 -9.86
C GLY A 255 2.05 -10.41 -8.64
N HIS A 256 3.02 -9.57 -8.26
CA HIS A 256 2.96 -8.78 -7.02
C HIS A 256 2.05 -7.55 -7.07
N ALA A 257 1.55 -7.14 -8.24
CA ALA A 257 0.75 -5.91 -8.38
C ALA A 257 -0.66 -6.18 -8.97
N PRO A 258 -1.47 -7.10 -8.37
CA PRO A 258 -2.76 -7.51 -8.93
C PRO A 258 -3.72 -6.33 -9.13
N TYR A 259 -3.58 -5.26 -8.32
CA TYR A 259 -4.40 -4.04 -8.40
C TYR A 259 -4.28 -3.29 -9.75
N CYS A 260 -3.25 -3.59 -10.55
CA CYS A 260 -3.07 -3.04 -11.89
C CYS A 260 -2.86 -4.12 -12.97
N GLU A 261 -2.23 -5.26 -12.65
CA GLU A 261 -2.04 -6.36 -13.60
C GLU A 261 -3.37 -6.94 -14.10
N ASN A 262 -4.29 -7.21 -13.19
CA ASN A 262 -5.68 -7.57 -13.49
C ASN A 262 -6.64 -6.71 -12.65
N HIS A 263 -6.63 -5.41 -12.92
CA HIS A 263 -7.42 -4.44 -12.16
C HIS A 263 -8.93 -4.69 -12.22
N THR A 264 -9.43 -5.36 -13.26
CA THR A 264 -10.86 -5.68 -13.38
C THR A 264 -11.25 -6.70 -12.33
N GLU A 265 -10.63 -7.87 -12.30
CA GLU A 265 -10.92 -8.93 -11.33
C GLU A 265 -10.63 -8.47 -9.89
N PHE A 266 -9.52 -7.74 -9.70
CA PHE A 266 -9.18 -7.15 -8.41
C PHE A 266 -10.30 -6.25 -7.89
N ASN A 267 -10.75 -5.30 -8.72
CA ASN A 267 -11.77 -4.33 -8.33
C ASN A 267 -13.14 -4.99 -8.10
N ASP A 268 -13.52 -5.96 -8.93
CA ASP A 268 -14.78 -6.69 -8.81
C ASP A 268 -14.81 -7.52 -7.52
N THR A 269 -13.71 -8.19 -7.19
CA THR A 269 -13.56 -8.96 -5.94
C THR A 269 -13.64 -8.05 -4.72
N VAL A 270 -12.91 -6.93 -4.74
CA VAL A 270 -12.98 -5.91 -3.67
C VAL A 270 -14.39 -5.34 -3.55
N ASN A 271 -15.04 -4.98 -4.67
CA ASN A 271 -16.39 -4.43 -4.66
C ASN A 271 -17.42 -5.42 -4.07
N LYS A 272 -17.33 -6.70 -4.46
CA LYS A 272 -18.19 -7.75 -3.91
C LYS A 272 -18.04 -7.87 -2.40
N PHE A 273 -16.79 -7.89 -1.92
CA PHE A 273 -16.49 -7.95 -0.48
C PHE A 273 -16.97 -6.70 0.27
N LEU A 274 -16.80 -5.51 -0.29
CA LEU A 274 -17.25 -4.27 0.35
C LEU A 274 -18.78 -4.16 0.40
N SER A 275 -19.49 -4.78 -0.53
CA SER A 275 -20.95 -4.74 -0.63
C SER A 275 -21.67 -5.84 0.18
N SER A 276 -20.97 -6.86 0.65
CA SER A 276 -21.48 -7.88 1.58
C SER A 276 -21.50 -7.33 3.02
#